data_657b22edb22afb5ef65bd1575b1237d4
#
_entry.id   657b22edb22afb5ef65bd1575b1237d4
#
_cell.length_a   1.000
_cell.length_b   1.000
_cell.length_c   1.000
_cell.angle_alpha   90.00
_cell.angle_beta   90.00
_cell.angle_gamma   90.00
#
_symmetry.space_group_name_H-M   'P 1'
#
loop_
_entity.id
_entity.type
_entity.pdbx_description
1 polymer ?
#
loop_
_entity_poly.entity_id
_entity_poly.type
_entity_poly.pdbx_seq_one_letter_code
_entity_poly.pdbx_strand_id
1 'polypeptide(L)'
;MYFRTEAAIDLDAAEHNFNVTRAKLPENVKLLCVIKADAYGHGAVPLAKLFEGRADFYGVACIEEAIELKKAGIKTPVLILGAVPKEFYSDIVKYDIRVPIFNLEDAKALSAEAVKQNKTAPFHFCIDTGMSRIGFQVNKESADACLEITKLPNICLLYTSPSPRD
;
A
#
# COMPACT_ATOMS: atom_id res chain seq x y z
N MET A 1 14.44 -29.29 -19.74
CA MET A 1 14.18 -27.91 -20.18
C MET A 1 15.50 -27.16 -20.05
N TYR A 2 16.02 -26.55 -21.09
CA TYR A 2 17.27 -25.80 -21.03
C TYR A 2 16.97 -24.33 -20.79
N PHE A 3 17.42 -23.77 -19.68
CA PHE A 3 17.32 -22.35 -19.40
C PHE A 3 18.55 -21.64 -20.02
N ARG A 4 18.29 -20.60 -20.82
CA ARG A 4 19.36 -19.77 -21.38
C ARG A 4 19.87 -18.72 -20.39
N THR A 5 19.03 -18.35 -19.44
CA THR A 5 19.33 -17.32 -18.45
C THR A 5 18.64 -17.70 -17.15
N GLU A 6 19.32 -17.52 -16.04
CA GLU A 6 18.81 -17.74 -14.69
C GLU A 6 19.18 -16.53 -13.84
N ALA A 7 18.24 -16.09 -13.00
CA ALA A 7 18.48 -15.11 -11.95
C ALA A 7 18.36 -15.81 -10.60
N ALA A 8 19.47 -15.96 -9.90
CA ALA A 8 19.49 -16.50 -8.53
C ALA A 8 19.39 -15.35 -7.54
N ILE A 9 18.40 -15.40 -6.66
CA ILE A 9 18.19 -14.40 -5.59
C ILE A 9 18.69 -14.98 -4.27
N ASP A 10 19.69 -14.31 -3.69
CA ASP A 10 20.22 -14.64 -2.38
C ASP A 10 19.32 -14.05 -1.28
N LEU A 11 18.52 -14.89 -0.64
CA LEU A 11 17.61 -14.48 0.42
C LEU A 11 18.33 -14.08 1.72
N ASP A 12 19.50 -14.66 2.00
CA ASP A 12 20.30 -14.31 3.19
C ASP A 12 20.87 -12.89 3.03
N ALA A 13 21.32 -12.53 1.82
CA ALA A 13 21.74 -11.18 1.51
C ALA A 13 20.58 -10.18 1.59
N ALA A 14 19.39 -10.56 1.12
CA ALA A 14 18.17 -9.73 1.24
C ALA A 14 17.80 -9.51 2.72
N GLU A 15 17.86 -10.56 3.53
CA GLU A 15 17.61 -10.48 4.97
C GLU A 15 18.63 -9.60 5.69
N HIS A 16 19.91 -9.76 5.36
CA HIS A 16 20.96 -8.90 5.89
C HIS A 16 20.69 -7.42 5.60
N ASN A 17 20.36 -7.08 4.36
CA ASN A 17 20.07 -5.71 3.95
C ASN A 17 18.84 -5.12 4.66
N PHE A 18 17.79 -5.94 4.84
CA PHE A 18 16.62 -5.55 5.64
C PHE A 18 17.03 -5.23 7.09
N ASN A 19 17.79 -6.10 7.73
CA ASN A 19 18.22 -5.94 9.12
C ASN A 19 19.12 -4.70 9.31
N VAL A 20 20.03 -4.43 8.36
CA VAL A 20 20.87 -3.22 8.37
C VAL A 20 20.00 -1.96 8.25
N THR A 21 18.98 -1.99 7.41
CA THR A 21 18.04 -0.86 7.24
C THR A 21 17.21 -0.66 8.51
N ARG A 22 16.64 -1.74 9.06
CA ARG A 22 15.83 -1.67 10.29
C ARG A 22 16.63 -1.15 11.48
N ALA A 23 17.88 -1.58 11.63
CA ALA A 23 18.76 -1.15 12.72
C ALA A 23 19.12 0.35 12.69
N LYS A 24 19.00 1.01 11.54
CA LYS A 24 19.23 2.46 11.40
C LYS A 24 18.01 3.30 11.73
N LEU A 25 16.83 2.69 11.86
CA LEU A 25 15.57 3.40 12.13
C LEU A 25 15.24 3.33 13.61
N PRO A 26 14.72 4.42 14.21
CA PRO A 26 14.16 4.38 15.55
C PRO A 26 13.06 3.32 15.67
N GLU A 27 12.84 2.78 16.87
CA GLU A 27 11.84 1.72 17.11
C GLU A 27 10.40 2.15 16.76
N ASN A 28 10.08 3.42 16.97
CA ASN A 28 8.78 3.99 16.67
C ASN A 28 8.55 4.31 15.19
N VAL A 29 9.56 4.15 14.33
CA VAL A 29 9.45 4.38 12.88
C VAL A 29 9.05 3.09 12.18
N LYS A 30 7.94 3.14 11.44
CA LYS A 30 7.44 2.02 10.65
C LYS A 30 8.20 1.88 9.35
N LEU A 31 8.44 0.63 8.94
CA LEU A 31 9.15 0.28 7.72
C LEU A 31 8.18 -0.31 6.69
N LEU A 32 7.99 0.39 5.56
CA LEU A 32 7.28 -0.12 4.41
C LEU A 32 8.28 -0.66 3.39
N CYS A 33 8.17 -1.95 3.06
CA CYS A 33 8.97 -2.57 2.02
C CYS A 33 8.24 -2.48 0.67
N VAL A 34 8.83 -1.80 -0.30
CA VAL A 34 8.29 -1.69 -1.65
C VAL A 34 8.68 -2.93 -2.45
N ILE A 35 7.68 -3.77 -2.74
CA ILE A 35 7.84 -5.07 -3.44
C ILE A 35 7.00 -5.18 -4.70
N LYS A 36 6.66 -4.04 -5.32
CA LYS A 36 5.98 -3.98 -6.61
C LYS A 36 6.82 -4.59 -7.74
N ALA A 37 6.20 -4.89 -8.89
CA ALA A 37 6.84 -5.50 -10.04
C ALA A 37 7.63 -6.76 -9.67
N ASP A 38 6.97 -7.68 -8.95
CA ASP A 38 7.56 -8.90 -8.41
C ASP A 38 8.84 -8.62 -7.58
N ALA A 39 8.77 -7.63 -6.70
CA ALA A 39 9.89 -7.10 -5.93
C ALA A 39 11.08 -6.70 -6.84
N TYR A 40 10.77 -6.00 -7.94
CA TYR A 40 11.75 -5.63 -8.97
C TYR A 40 12.51 -6.86 -9.54
N GLY A 41 11.82 -7.98 -9.69
CA GLY A 41 12.36 -9.23 -10.19
C GLY A 41 13.03 -10.12 -9.14
N HIS A 42 12.93 -9.78 -7.85
CA HIS A 42 13.47 -10.60 -6.77
C HIS A 42 12.48 -11.62 -6.19
N GLY A 43 11.23 -11.61 -6.66
CA GLY A 43 10.16 -12.46 -6.14
C GLY A 43 9.43 -11.81 -4.96
N ALA A 44 8.24 -11.24 -5.22
CA ALA A 44 7.47 -10.53 -4.19
C ALA A 44 7.00 -11.45 -3.06
N VAL A 45 6.46 -12.62 -3.39
CA VAL A 45 5.96 -13.58 -2.41
C VAL A 45 7.08 -14.16 -1.53
N PRO A 46 8.24 -14.63 -2.07
CA PRO A 46 9.36 -15.08 -1.25
C PRO A 46 9.87 -14.00 -0.30
N LEU A 47 10.08 -12.76 -0.78
CA LEU A 47 10.54 -11.67 0.07
C LEU A 47 9.49 -11.25 1.12
N ALA A 48 8.20 -11.21 0.75
CA ALA A 48 7.15 -10.92 1.71
C ALA A 48 7.09 -11.96 2.83
N LYS A 49 7.26 -13.25 2.53
CA LYS A 49 7.36 -14.31 3.54
C LYS A 49 8.60 -14.17 4.41
N LEU A 50 9.73 -13.81 3.82
CA LEU A 50 10.99 -13.60 4.54
C LEU A 50 10.88 -12.48 5.58
N PHE A 51 10.20 -11.38 5.23
CA PHE A 51 10.05 -10.20 6.09
C PHE A 51 8.74 -10.18 6.89
N GLU A 52 7.93 -11.24 6.82
CA GLU A 52 6.66 -11.34 7.56
C GLU A 52 6.86 -11.12 9.06
N GLY A 53 6.04 -10.25 9.67
CA GLY A 53 6.15 -9.90 11.09
C GLY A 53 7.31 -8.96 11.45
N ARG A 54 8.16 -8.57 10.49
CA ARG A 54 9.27 -7.62 10.68
C ARG A 54 9.09 -6.33 9.86
N ALA A 55 8.50 -6.43 8.68
CA ALA A 55 8.03 -5.28 7.93
C ALA A 55 6.66 -4.86 8.48
N ASP A 56 6.42 -3.55 8.58
CA ASP A 56 5.13 -3.01 9.02
C ASP A 56 4.12 -2.95 7.88
N PHE A 57 4.59 -2.79 6.65
CA PHE A 57 3.79 -2.71 5.42
C PHE A 57 4.54 -3.27 4.23
N TYR A 58 3.77 -3.73 3.23
CA TYR A 58 4.26 -3.94 1.86
C TYR A 58 3.63 -2.92 0.92
N GLY A 59 4.45 -2.32 0.05
CA GLY A 59 4.02 -1.39 -0.99
C GLY A 59 4.04 -2.06 -2.36
N VAL A 60 2.90 -2.04 -3.06
CA VAL A 60 2.72 -2.61 -4.40
C VAL A 60 2.19 -1.57 -5.39
N ALA A 61 2.24 -1.86 -6.70
CA ALA A 61 1.80 -0.89 -7.71
C ALA A 61 0.31 -0.99 -8.05
N CYS A 62 -0.25 -2.20 -8.05
CA CYS A 62 -1.61 -2.48 -8.52
C CYS A 62 -2.31 -3.52 -7.65
N ILE A 63 -3.59 -3.74 -7.93
CA ILE A 63 -4.44 -4.62 -7.15
C ILE A 63 -4.07 -6.10 -7.35
N GLU A 64 -3.63 -6.49 -8.52
CA GLU A 64 -3.25 -7.87 -8.82
C GLU A 64 -2.10 -8.32 -7.93
N GLU A 65 -1.06 -7.47 -7.80
CA GLU A 65 0.07 -7.72 -6.91
C GLU A 65 -0.37 -7.82 -5.44
N ALA A 66 -1.28 -6.93 -5.01
CA ALA A 66 -1.82 -6.98 -3.65
C ALA A 66 -2.59 -8.28 -3.37
N ILE A 67 -3.46 -8.70 -4.32
CA ILE A 67 -4.24 -9.93 -4.21
C ILE A 67 -3.33 -11.16 -4.21
N GLU A 68 -2.27 -11.17 -5.02
CA GLU A 68 -1.28 -12.26 -5.03
C GLU A 68 -0.66 -12.46 -3.64
N LEU A 69 -0.20 -11.40 -3.00
CA LEU A 69 0.33 -11.46 -1.64
C LEU A 69 -0.71 -11.98 -0.64
N LYS A 70 -1.96 -11.48 -0.70
CA LYS A 70 -3.04 -11.93 0.20
C LYS A 70 -3.39 -13.39 -0.03
N LYS A 71 -3.42 -13.88 -1.27
CA LYS A 71 -3.63 -15.30 -1.60
C LYS A 71 -2.46 -16.18 -1.16
N ALA A 72 -1.23 -15.65 -1.15
CA ALA A 72 -0.05 -16.33 -0.61
C ALA A 72 -0.03 -16.41 0.92
N GLY A 73 -1.05 -15.85 1.60
CA GLY A 73 -1.22 -15.91 3.06
C GLY A 73 -0.48 -14.80 3.81
N ILE A 74 0.00 -13.77 3.13
CA ILE A 74 0.69 -12.62 3.76
C ILE A 74 -0.30 -11.84 4.64
N LYS A 75 0.01 -11.73 5.92
CA LYS A 75 -0.80 -11.01 6.92
C LYS A 75 -0.39 -9.55 7.07
N THR A 76 0.89 -9.26 6.85
CA THR A 76 1.39 -7.88 6.86
C THR A 76 0.51 -7.00 5.96
N PRO A 77 0.12 -5.81 6.41
CA PRO A 77 -0.69 -4.89 5.63
C PRO A 77 -0.08 -4.55 4.28
N VAL A 78 -0.91 -4.55 3.23
CA VAL A 78 -0.49 -4.22 1.86
C VAL A 78 -1.11 -2.89 1.46
N LEU A 79 -0.28 -1.97 0.97
CA LEU A 79 -0.67 -0.66 0.44
C LEU A 79 -0.40 -0.61 -1.07
N ILE A 80 -1.43 -0.28 -1.85
CA ILE A 80 -1.25 0.06 -3.27
C ILE A 80 -0.74 1.50 -3.35
N LEU A 81 0.34 1.71 -4.09
CA LEU A 81 0.99 3.01 -4.25
C LEU A 81 0.45 3.82 -5.46
N GLY A 82 -0.35 3.18 -6.30
CA GLY A 82 -0.97 3.76 -7.50
C GLY A 82 -2.47 4.02 -7.34
N ALA A 83 -3.08 4.71 -8.32
CA ALA A 83 -4.52 4.84 -8.40
C ALA A 83 -5.18 3.48 -8.63
N VAL A 84 -6.34 3.26 -8.03
CA VAL A 84 -7.14 2.04 -8.18
C VAL A 84 -8.48 2.40 -8.80
N PRO A 85 -8.86 1.79 -9.94
CA PRO A 85 -10.18 1.96 -10.53
C PRO A 85 -11.30 1.47 -9.60
N LYS A 86 -12.45 2.16 -9.63
CA LYS A 86 -13.59 1.90 -8.71
C LYS A 86 -14.15 0.49 -8.81
N GLU A 87 -14.07 -0.13 -9.98
CA GLU A 87 -14.51 -1.52 -10.22
C GLU A 87 -13.79 -2.53 -9.33
N PHE A 88 -12.62 -2.21 -8.80
CA PHE A 88 -11.85 -3.09 -7.91
C PHE A 88 -12.09 -2.84 -6.42
N TYR A 89 -12.92 -1.87 -6.04
CA TYR A 89 -13.14 -1.58 -4.62
C TYR A 89 -13.79 -2.73 -3.85
N SER A 90 -14.56 -3.58 -4.53
CA SER A 90 -15.08 -4.80 -3.93
C SER A 90 -13.94 -5.73 -3.44
N ASP A 91 -12.92 -5.90 -4.26
CA ASP A 91 -11.77 -6.73 -3.89
C ASP A 91 -10.86 -6.03 -2.86
N ILE A 92 -10.70 -4.71 -2.95
CA ILE A 92 -9.98 -3.91 -1.95
C ILE A 92 -10.56 -4.17 -0.55
N VAL A 93 -11.88 -4.05 -0.40
CA VAL A 93 -12.57 -4.27 0.87
C VAL A 93 -12.53 -5.74 1.29
N LYS A 94 -12.73 -6.65 0.32
CA LYS A 94 -12.71 -8.09 0.57
C LYS A 94 -11.39 -8.58 1.14
N TYR A 95 -10.27 -8.14 0.57
CA TYR A 95 -8.92 -8.59 0.91
C TYR A 95 -8.20 -7.71 1.94
N ASP A 96 -8.87 -6.70 2.50
CA ASP A 96 -8.26 -5.74 3.44
C ASP A 96 -6.98 -5.11 2.88
N ILE A 97 -7.08 -4.53 1.69
CA ILE A 97 -5.99 -3.85 1.01
C ILE A 97 -6.11 -2.34 1.26
N ARG A 98 -5.01 -1.67 1.51
CA ARG A 98 -4.94 -0.23 1.70
C ARG A 98 -4.76 0.49 0.38
N VAL A 99 -5.45 1.62 0.22
CA VAL A 99 -5.42 2.39 -1.01
C VAL A 99 -5.18 3.88 -0.74
N PRO A 100 -4.52 4.59 -1.65
CA PRO A 100 -4.45 6.03 -1.61
C PRO A 100 -5.79 6.61 -2.10
N ILE A 101 -6.30 7.60 -1.38
CA ILE A 101 -7.47 8.40 -1.77
C ILE A 101 -7.00 9.84 -2.01
N PHE A 102 -7.42 10.39 -3.14
CA PHE A 102 -7.06 11.74 -3.57
C PHE A 102 -8.21 12.50 -4.26
N ASN A 103 -9.44 12.01 -4.11
CA ASN A 103 -10.65 12.73 -4.45
C ASN A 103 -11.84 12.20 -3.65
N LEU A 104 -12.87 13.03 -3.53
CA LEU A 104 -14.06 12.72 -2.72
C LEU A 104 -14.92 11.61 -3.32
N GLU A 105 -15.00 11.51 -4.64
CA GLU A 105 -15.82 10.51 -5.32
C GLU A 105 -15.29 9.10 -5.10
N ASP A 106 -13.97 8.91 -5.13
CA ASP A 106 -13.33 7.63 -4.85
C ASP A 106 -13.53 7.24 -3.38
N ALA A 107 -13.43 8.19 -2.46
CA ALA A 107 -13.71 7.96 -1.05
C ALA A 107 -15.16 7.52 -0.81
N LYS A 108 -16.13 8.18 -1.45
CA LYS A 108 -17.56 7.81 -1.38
C LYS A 108 -17.81 6.41 -1.93
N ALA A 109 -17.18 6.05 -3.04
CA ALA A 109 -17.31 4.73 -3.65
C ALA A 109 -16.69 3.63 -2.76
N LEU A 110 -15.51 3.88 -2.18
CA LEU A 110 -14.87 2.96 -1.24
C LEU A 110 -15.71 2.76 0.02
N SER A 111 -16.25 3.86 0.59
CA SER A 111 -17.13 3.82 1.75
C SER A 111 -18.40 3.03 1.48
N ALA A 112 -19.05 3.25 0.33
CA ALA A 112 -20.27 2.53 -0.06
C ALA A 112 -20.02 1.01 -0.16
N GLU A 113 -18.89 0.60 -0.74
CA GLU A 113 -18.53 -0.82 -0.83
C GLU A 113 -18.18 -1.42 0.53
N ALA A 114 -17.51 -0.66 1.41
CA ALA A 114 -17.22 -1.08 2.77
C ALA A 114 -18.50 -1.30 3.60
N VAL A 115 -19.47 -0.38 3.49
CA VAL A 115 -20.80 -0.52 4.10
C VAL A 115 -21.51 -1.78 3.59
N LYS A 116 -21.53 -1.99 2.26
CA LYS A 116 -22.17 -3.16 1.64
C LYS A 116 -21.60 -4.49 2.14
N GLN A 117 -20.27 -4.54 2.38
CA GLN A 117 -19.61 -5.73 2.90
C GLN A 117 -19.58 -5.81 4.44
N ASN A 118 -20.17 -4.85 5.14
CA ASN A 118 -20.10 -4.71 6.60
C ASN A 118 -18.66 -4.80 7.15
N LYS A 119 -17.75 -4.10 6.48
CA LYS A 119 -16.33 -4.03 6.81
C LYS A 119 -15.90 -2.57 6.95
N THR A 120 -14.68 -2.36 7.46
CA THR A 120 -14.02 -1.04 7.43
C THR A 120 -12.87 -1.09 6.44
N ALA A 121 -12.85 -0.15 5.49
CA ALA A 121 -11.78 -0.04 4.50
C ALA A 121 -10.72 0.96 4.95
N PRO A 122 -9.47 0.51 5.17
CA PRO A 122 -8.37 1.40 5.53
C PRO A 122 -7.85 2.13 4.28
N PHE A 123 -7.56 3.43 4.43
CA PHE A 123 -7.04 4.25 3.35
C PHE A 123 -5.99 5.25 3.83
N HIS A 124 -5.27 5.86 2.89
CA HIS A 124 -4.35 6.97 3.12
C HIS A 124 -4.74 8.16 2.24
N PHE A 125 -4.62 9.38 2.74
CA PHE A 125 -4.61 10.53 1.85
C PHE A 125 -3.32 10.55 1.03
N CYS A 126 -3.45 10.74 -0.26
CA CYS A 126 -2.34 11.04 -1.14
C CYS A 126 -2.33 12.53 -1.44
N ILE A 127 -1.26 13.22 -1.07
CA ILE A 127 -1.07 14.65 -1.31
C ILE A 127 0.00 14.81 -2.39
N ASP A 128 -0.29 15.61 -3.42
CA ASP A 128 0.71 15.94 -4.42
C ASP A 128 1.62 17.04 -3.90
N THR A 129 2.83 16.66 -3.56
CA THR A 129 3.87 17.58 -3.08
C THR A 129 4.85 18.01 -4.19
N GLY A 130 4.46 17.85 -5.46
CA GLY A 130 5.21 18.31 -6.62
C GLY A 130 5.64 17.22 -7.61
N MET A 131 5.25 15.94 -7.37
CA MET A 131 5.46 14.88 -8.36
C MET A 131 4.43 14.92 -9.51
N SER A 132 3.26 15.53 -9.25
CA SER A 132 2.19 15.78 -10.24
C SER A 132 1.71 14.54 -11.00
N ARG A 133 1.65 13.39 -10.30
CA ARG A 133 1.15 12.13 -10.84
C ARG A 133 -0.24 11.79 -10.32
N ILE A 134 -0.41 11.77 -9.01
CA ILE A 134 -1.66 11.57 -8.28
C ILE A 134 -1.58 12.37 -6.97
N GLY A 135 -2.71 12.69 -6.39
CA GLY A 135 -2.77 13.32 -5.06
C GLY A 135 -3.66 14.56 -5.05
N PHE A 136 -4.14 14.89 -3.87
CA PHE A 136 -4.80 16.17 -3.62
C PHE A 136 -3.80 17.31 -3.82
N GLN A 137 -4.25 18.39 -4.44
CA GLN A 137 -3.47 19.61 -4.55
C GLN A 137 -3.41 20.32 -3.20
N VAL A 138 -2.33 21.05 -2.93
CA VAL A 138 -2.16 21.80 -1.68
C VAL A 138 -2.94 23.11 -1.76
N ASN A 139 -4.27 23.02 -1.52
CA ASN A 139 -5.20 24.14 -1.52
C ASN A 139 -6.35 23.93 -0.53
N LYS A 140 -7.15 24.95 -0.31
CA LYS A 140 -8.28 24.93 0.63
C LYS A 140 -9.37 23.94 0.21
N GLU A 141 -9.67 23.83 -1.06
CA GLU A 141 -10.69 22.92 -1.59
C GLU A 141 -10.36 21.46 -1.28
N SER A 142 -9.10 21.06 -1.48
CA SER A 142 -8.60 19.73 -1.12
C SER A 142 -8.66 19.48 0.37
N ALA A 143 -8.33 20.47 1.20
CA ALA A 143 -8.42 20.35 2.65
C ALA A 143 -9.88 20.15 3.11
N ASP A 144 -10.82 20.91 2.56
CA ASP A 144 -12.24 20.78 2.85
C ASP A 144 -12.76 19.38 2.40
N ALA A 145 -12.33 18.89 1.23
CA ALA A 145 -12.65 17.54 0.76
C ALA A 145 -12.09 16.45 1.70
N CYS A 146 -10.84 16.59 2.17
CA CYS A 146 -10.27 15.66 3.13
C CYS A 146 -11.10 15.62 4.44
N LEU A 147 -11.54 16.78 4.94
CA LEU A 147 -12.42 16.84 6.12
C LEU A 147 -13.79 16.18 5.88
N GLU A 148 -14.36 16.31 4.68
CA GLU A 148 -15.60 15.61 4.31
C GLU A 148 -15.39 14.09 4.28
N ILE A 149 -14.28 13.63 3.70
CA ILE A 149 -13.94 12.21 3.61
C ILE A 149 -13.85 11.57 5.00
N THR A 150 -13.26 12.25 5.98
CA THR A 150 -13.13 11.67 7.35
C THR A 150 -14.49 11.40 8.03
N LYS A 151 -15.59 11.97 7.51
CA LYS A 151 -16.95 11.77 8.05
C LYS A 151 -17.70 10.62 7.38
N LEU A 152 -17.14 10.02 6.32
CA LEU A 152 -17.79 8.92 5.62
C LEU A 152 -17.78 7.64 6.48
N PRO A 153 -18.85 6.84 6.43
CA PRO A 153 -18.95 5.62 7.21
C PRO A 153 -18.01 4.53 6.67
N ASN A 154 -17.63 3.64 7.56
CA ASN A 154 -16.90 2.40 7.22
C ASN A 154 -15.57 2.59 6.47
N ILE A 155 -14.94 3.76 6.58
CA ILE A 155 -13.57 3.97 6.13
C ILE A 155 -12.71 4.45 7.29
N CYS A 156 -11.42 4.10 7.27
CA CYS A 156 -10.48 4.43 8.33
C CYS A 156 -9.23 5.07 7.77
N LEU A 157 -9.01 6.33 8.12
CA LEU A 157 -7.74 7.01 7.82
C LEU A 157 -6.65 6.47 8.75
N LEU A 158 -5.63 5.83 8.19
CA LEU A 158 -4.53 5.26 8.96
C LEU A 158 -3.34 6.21 9.08
N TYR A 159 -3.01 6.91 7.99
CA TYR A 159 -1.94 7.88 7.93
C TYR A 159 -2.23 8.94 6.87
N THR A 160 -1.74 10.16 7.10
CA THR A 160 -1.39 11.07 6.03
C THR A 160 0.03 10.70 5.58
N SER A 161 0.28 10.59 4.27
CA SER A 161 1.65 10.38 3.78
C SER A 161 2.49 11.59 4.13
N PRO A 162 3.52 11.47 5.00
CA PRO A 162 4.40 12.61 5.24
C PRO A 162 5.13 12.94 3.94
N SER A 163 5.32 14.23 3.69
CA SER A 163 6.17 14.68 2.60
C SER A 163 7.59 14.15 2.81
N PRO A 164 8.27 13.61 1.78
CA PRO A 164 9.67 13.23 1.89
C PRO A 164 10.62 14.43 2.12
N ARG A 165 10.09 15.63 2.28
CA ARG A 165 10.82 16.86 2.54
C ARG A 165 10.61 17.43 3.95
N ASP A 166 9.82 16.77 4.79
CA ASP A 166 9.58 17.15 6.18
C ASP A 166 10.59 16.47 7.11
#